data_aece73a03cddd0301c33f95eff7790ea
#
_entry.id   aece73a03cddd0301c33f95eff7790ea
#
_cell.length_a   1.000
_cell.length_b   1.000
_cell.length_c   1.000
_cell.angle_alpha   90.00
_cell.angle_beta   90.00
_cell.angle_gamma   90.00
#
_symmetry.space_group_name_H-M   'P 1'
#
loop_
_entity.id
_entity.type
_entity.pdbx_description
1 polymer ?
#
loop_
_entity_poly.entity_id
_entity_poly.type
_entity_poly.pdbx_seq_one_letter_code
_entity_poly.pdbx_strand_id
1 'polypeptide(L)'
;TTASRETLRKQAAWLRKNSKVTIVLEGHADERGTREYNLALGERRANAAKDYLMTYGISSDRISVLSYGKERPVDSGSNPLAWSKNRRSVTVKAN
;
A
#
# COMPACT_ATOMS: atom_id res chain seq x y z
N THR A 1 5.37 9.82 2.48
CA THR A 1 6.72 10.31 2.82
C THR A 1 7.64 10.28 1.62
N THR A 2 8.74 10.99 1.68
CA THR A 2 9.75 10.97 0.62
C THR A 2 10.32 9.56 0.41
N ALA A 3 10.58 8.83 1.50
CA ALA A 3 11.09 7.46 1.42
C ALA A 3 10.08 6.52 0.74
N SER A 4 8.78 6.67 1.05
CA SER A 4 7.73 5.86 0.43
C SER A 4 7.60 6.16 -1.06
N ARG A 5 7.71 7.42 -1.47
CA ARG A 5 7.67 7.81 -2.88
C ARG A 5 8.86 7.25 -3.65
N GLU A 6 10.04 7.27 -3.05
CA GLU A 6 11.25 6.73 -3.64
C GLU A 6 11.12 5.23 -3.89
N THR A 7 10.56 4.49 -2.92
CA THR A 7 10.29 3.06 -3.05
C THR A 7 9.32 2.79 -4.20
N LEU A 8 8.22 3.56 -4.27
CA LEU A 8 7.23 3.41 -5.34
C LEU A 8 7.81 3.74 -6.71
N ARG A 9 8.67 4.76 -6.79
CA ARG A 9 9.33 5.14 -8.04
C ARG A 9 10.21 3.99 -8.55
N LYS A 10 10.94 3.33 -7.66
CA LYS A 10 11.76 2.15 -8.02
C LYS A 10 10.90 0.98 -8.47
N GLN A 11 9.78 0.75 -7.78
CA GLN A 11 8.82 -0.27 -8.17
C GLN A 11 8.23 0.01 -9.56
N ALA A 12 7.90 1.26 -9.85
CA ALA A 12 7.40 1.66 -11.16
C ALA A 12 8.41 1.37 -12.26
N ALA A 13 9.68 1.69 -12.03
CA ALA A 13 10.75 1.41 -12.99
C ALA A 13 10.86 -0.10 -13.27
N TRP A 14 10.79 -0.93 -12.22
CA TRP A 14 10.82 -2.37 -12.35
C TRP A 14 9.60 -2.90 -13.11
N LEU A 15 8.41 -2.39 -12.80
CA LEU A 15 7.16 -2.79 -13.46
C LEU A 15 7.14 -2.42 -14.96
N ARG A 16 7.76 -1.30 -15.34
CA ARG A 16 7.89 -0.93 -16.75
C ARG A 16 8.76 -1.93 -17.51
N LYS A 17 9.80 -2.47 -16.87
CA LYS A 17 10.66 -3.50 -17.46
C LYS A 17 10.01 -4.88 -17.47
N ASN A 18 9.12 -5.14 -16.55
CA ASN A 18 8.45 -6.45 -16.38
C ASN A 18 6.97 -6.29 -16.69
N SER A 19 6.66 -6.03 -17.96
CA SER A 19 5.35 -5.52 -18.41
C SER A 19 4.19 -6.49 -18.23
N LYS A 20 4.44 -7.77 -18.00
CA LYS A 20 3.39 -8.78 -17.79
C LYS A 20 3.07 -9.03 -16.32
N VAL A 21 3.81 -8.42 -15.40
CA VAL A 21 3.58 -8.58 -13.98
C VAL A 21 2.40 -7.73 -13.54
N THR A 22 1.48 -8.34 -12.78
CA THR A 22 0.42 -7.63 -12.08
C THR A 22 0.69 -7.64 -10.59
N ILE A 23 0.19 -6.63 -9.90
CA ILE A 23 0.43 -6.46 -8.47
C ILE A 23 -0.87 -6.18 -7.73
N VAL A 24 -0.84 -6.45 -6.43
CA VAL A 24 -1.84 -6.02 -5.46
C VAL A 24 -1.18 -5.03 -4.51
N LEU A 25 -1.79 -3.88 -4.34
CA LEU A 25 -1.39 -2.92 -3.31
C LEU A 25 -2.28 -3.13 -2.08
N GLU A 26 -1.65 -3.48 -0.97
CA GLU A 26 -2.33 -3.71 0.30
C GLU A 26 -2.19 -2.48 1.16
N GLY A 27 -3.33 -1.94 1.61
CA GLY A 27 -3.35 -0.82 2.53
C GLY A 27 -3.58 -1.27 3.96
N HIS A 28 -2.87 -0.65 4.89
CA HIS A 28 -2.93 -0.98 6.30
C HIS A 28 -3.09 0.27 7.15
N ALA A 29 -3.71 0.10 8.31
CA ALA A 29 -3.90 1.13 9.33
C ALA A 29 -3.38 0.63 10.66
N ASP A 30 -3.27 1.54 11.63
CA ASP A 30 -2.96 1.14 13.01
C ASP A 30 -4.23 0.71 13.75
N GLU A 31 -4.07 0.27 15.02
CA GLU A 31 -5.16 -0.33 15.81
C GLU A 31 -6.26 0.64 16.24
N ARG A 32 -6.03 1.95 16.12
CA ARG A 32 -6.95 2.96 16.65
C ARG A 32 -8.18 3.15 15.77
N GLY A 33 -9.35 3.27 16.40
CA GLY A 33 -10.61 3.51 15.72
C GLY A 33 -11.35 2.24 15.34
N THR A 34 -12.47 2.39 14.63
CA THR A 34 -13.32 1.28 14.25
C THR A 34 -12.73 0.46 13.12
N ARG A 35 -13.22 -0.78 12.97
CA ARG A 35 -12.83 -1.66 11.88
C ARG A 35 -13.15 -1.04 10.51
N GLU A 36 -14.36 -0.53 10.35
CA GLU A 36 -14.83 0.06 9.08
C GLU A 36 -14.02 1.30 8.70
N TYR A 37 -13.78 2.17 9.67
CA TYR A 37 -12.96 3.38 9.44
C TYR A 37 -11.57 3.00 8.97
N ASN A 38 -10.96 2.01 9.59
CA ASN A 38 -9.60 1.59 9.26
C ASN A 38 -9.51 0.82 7.95
N LEU A 39 -10.55 0.08 7.57
CA LEU A 39 -10.63 -0.52 6.25
C LEU A 39 -10.64 0.58 5.16
N ALA A 40 -11.44 1.61 5.35
CA ALA A 40 -11.49 2.74 4.41
C ALA A 40 -10.17 3.48 4.36
N LEU A 41 -9.50 3.65 5.50
CA LEU A 41 -8.21 4.33 5.57
C LEU A 41 -7.11 3.54 4.86
N GLY A 42 -7.09 2.21 5.03
CA GLY A 42 -6.17 1.33 4.32
C GLY A 42 -6.40 1.37 2.81
N GLU A 43 -7.66 1.39 2.38
CA GLU A 43 -8.01 1.53 0.97
C GLU A 43 -7.51 2.85 0.40
N ARG A 44 -7.66 3.95 1.11
CA ARG A 44 -7.13 5.26 0.68
C ARG A 44 -5.61 5.23 0.53
N ARG A 45 -4.89 4.58 1.43
CA ARG A 45 -3.43 4.44 1.32
C ARG A 45 -3.03 3.64 0.10
N ALA A 46 -3.71 2.52 -0.14
CA ALA A 46 -3.43 1.68 -1.31
C ALA A 46 -3.76 2.42 -2.61
N ASN A 47 -4.89 3.15 -2.66
CA ASN A 47 -5.26 3.94 -3.82
C ASN A 47 -4.28 5.08 -4.09
N ALA A 48 -3.77 5.72 -3.05
CA ALA A 48 -2.75 6.76 -3.21
C ALA A 48 -1.47 6.18 -3.84
N ALA A 49 -1.06 4.99 -3.41
CA ALA A 49 0.09 4.30 -3.99
C ALA A 49 -0.18 3.91 -5.46
N LYS A 50 -1.38 3.43 -5.75
CA LYS A 50 -1.79 3.12 -7.12
C LYS A 50 -1.73 4.35 -8.02
N ASP A 51 -2.29 5.47 -7.58
CA ASP A 51 -2.28 6.72 -8.33
C ASP A 51 -0.84 7.17 -8.62
N TYR A 52 0.04 7.03 -7.64
CA TYR A 52 1.44 7.37 -7.79
C TYR A 52 2.13 6.51 -8.84
N LEU A 53 1.92 5.18 -8.81
CA LEU A 53 2.47 4.28 -9.83
C LEU A 53 1.93 4.60 -11.22
N MET A 54 0.65 4.97 -11.31
CA MET A 54 0.04 5.34 -12.58
C MET A 54 0.66 6.61 -13.17
N THR A 55 1.09 7.55 -12.34
CA THR A 55 1.81 8.75 -12.83
C THR A 55 3.14 8.39 -13.49
N TYR A 56 3.70 7.23 -13.16
CA TYR A 56 4.93 6.73 -13.78
C TYR A 56 4.67 5.74 -14.92
N GLY A 57 3.43 5.69 -15.41
CA GLY A 57 3.10 4.94 -16.62
C GLY A 57 2.66 3.50 -16.40
N ILE A 58 2.37 3.09 -15.16
CA ILE A 58 1.85 1.76 -14.89
C ILE A 58 0.33 1.80 -15.08
N SER A 59 -0.19 0.94 -15.94
CA SER A 59 -1.60 0.97 -16.28
C SER A 59 -2.47 0.40 -15.16
N SER A 60 -3.67 0.97 -15.01
CA SER A 60 -4.61 0.64 -13.93
C SER A 60 -4.96 -0.84 -13.87
N ASP A 61 -5.06 -1.52 -15.00
CA ASP A 61 -5.44 -2.93 -15.07
C ASP A 61 -4.35 -3.89 -14.55
N ARG A 62 -3.15 -3.38 -14.31
CA ARG A 62 -2.05 -4.14 -13.70
C ARG A 62 -2.01 -4.02 -12.19
N ILE A 63 -2.88 -3.18 -11.60
CA ILE A 63 -2.82 -2.83 -10.18
C ILE A 63 -4.18 -3.04 -9.53
N SER A 64 -4.26 -4.00 -8.62
CA SER A 64 -5.42 -4.21 -7.76
C SER A 64 -5.16 -3.61 -6.38
N VAL A 65 -6.23 -3.19 -5.71
CA VAL A 65 -6.16 -2.58 -4.39
C VAL A 65 -6.92 -3.45 -3.39
N LEU A 66 -6.33 -3.67 -2.22
CA LEU A 66 -6.93 -4.43 -1.14
C LEU A 66 -6.60 -3.76 0.19
N SER A 67 -7.58 -3.59 1.05
CA SER A 67 -7.35 -3.07 2.39
C SER A 67 -7.52 -4.17 3.44
N TYR A 68 -6.56 -4.28 4.34
CA TYR A 68 -6.68 -5.10 5.55
C TYR A 68 -7.04 -4.25 6.77
N GLY A 69 -7.10 -2.91 6.62
CA GLY A 69 -7.37 -2.04 7.76
C GLY A 69 -6.36 -2.28 8.87
N LYS A 70 -6.85 -2.50 10.08
CA LYS A 70 -6.02 -2.75 11.27
C LYS A 70 -5.79 -4.24 11.59
N GLU A 71 -6.21 -5.15 10.72
CA GLU A 71 -6.29 -6.59 11.04
C GLU A 71 -4.97 -7.34 10.85
N ARG A 72 -3.97 -6.73 10.20
CA ARG A 72 -2.67 -7.36 9.94
C ARG A 72 -1.50 -6.46 10.38
N PRO A 73 -1.35 -6.22 11.68
CA PRO A 73 -0.25 -5.39 12.16
C PRO A 73 1.10 -6.09 11.96
N VAL A 74 2.13 -5.30 11.64
CA VAL A 74 3.52 -5.78 11.67
C VAL A 74 4.11 -5.63 13.07
N ASP A 75 3.54 -4.77 13.89
CA ASP A 75 3.92 -4.56 15.29
C ASP A 75 2.65 -4.57 16.12
N SER A 76 2.53 -5.54 17.03
CA SER A 76 1.35 -5.70 17.89
C SER A 76 1.35 -4.78 19.10
N GLY A 77 2.39 -3.95 19.27
CA GLY A 77 2.46 -2.99 20.36
C GLY A 77 1.39 -1.90 20.26
N SER A 78 1.06 -1.32 21.40
CA SER A 78 0.06 -0.27 21.51
C SER A 78 0.73 1.03 21.92
N ASN A 79 1.50 1.60 21.00
CA ASN A 79 2.28 2.81 21.20
C ASN A 79 2.51 3.53 19.86
N PRO A 80 2.92 4.82 19.89
CA PRO A 80 3.09 5.58 18.65
C PRO A 80 4.06 4.97 17.64
N LEU A 81 5.11 4.31 18.09
CA LEU A 81 6.07 3.68 17.18
C LEU A 81 5.42 2.49 16.45
N ALA A 82 4.71 1.63 17.17
CA ALA A 82 3.98 0.51 16.57
C ALA A 82 2.92 1.01 15.60
N TRP A 83 2.17 2.04 15.96
CA TRP A 83 1.15 2.62 15.09
C TRP A 83 1.76 3.15 13.78
N SER A 84 2.90 3.81 13.89
CA SER A 84 3.62 4.32 12.71
C SER A 84 4.03 3.19 11.76
N LYS A 85 4.53 2.09 12.29
CA LYS A 85 4.92 0.92 11.49
C LYS A 85 3.73 0.27 10.78
N ASN A 86 2.56 0.31 11.41
CA ASN A 86 1.36 -0.33 10.89
C ASN A 86 0.66 0.50 9.79
N ARG A 87 0.83 1.81 9.80
CA ARG A 87 0.29 2.70 8.76
C ARG A 87 1.15 2.61 7.51
N ARG A 88 0.78 1.70 6.61
CA ARG A 88 1.63 1.42 5.44
C ARG A 88 0.81 0.92 4.25
N SER A 89 1.43 0.97 3.08
CA SER A 89 1.00 0.17 1.94
C SER A 89 2.09 -0.85 1.59
N VAL A 90 1.68 -2.00 1.09
CA VAL A 90 2.58 -3.10 0.73
C VAL A 90 2.29 -3.51 -0.71
N THR A 91 3.33 -3.66 -1.52
CA THR A 91 3.20 -4.13 -2.89
C THR A 91 3.49 -5.62 -2.94
N VAL A 92 2.53 -6.38 -3.45
CA VAL A 92 2.65 -7.84 -3.56
C VAL A 92 2.47 -8.24 -5.02
N LYS A 93 3.34 -9.09 -5.51
CA LYS A 93 3.23 -9.64 -6.87
C LYS A 93 2.04 -10.59 -6.93
N ALA A 94 1.13 -10.40 -7.90
CA ALA A 94 -0.10 -11.18 -8.01
C ALA A 94 0.03 -12.39 -8.93
N ASN A 95 1.04 -12.42 -9.80
CA ASN A 95 1.25 -13.52 -10.75
C ASN A 95 2.71 -13.94 -10.86
#